data_f5cb0e0916dda35b558098d67b62e949
#
_entry.id   f5cb0e0916dda35b558098d67b62e949
#
_cell.length_a   1.000
_cell.length_b   1.000
_cell.length_c   1.000
_cell.angle_alpha   90.00
_cell.angle_beta   90.00
_cell.angle_gamma   90.00
#
_symmetry.space_group_name_H-M   'P 1'
#
loop_
_entity.id
_entity.type
_entity.pdbx_description
1 polymer ?
#
loop_
_entity_poly.entity_id
_entity_poly.type
_entity_poly.pdbx_seq_one_letter_code
_entity_poly.pdbx_strand_id
1 'polypeptide(L)'
;MNRTGKTVLSAVVVLALTALVGVPAGAQQGDAPAAGEVGITKKEIRIAVIADVDNPAAPGVFQGQVDGMQAYAKYVNANGGIAGRKLVVDFIDSKLSADEARNATITACSDDFAMVGTAVVFMNNVDDMVACKDSTGAATGLPDINTFSGEVVHQCSAVSYSVSPGELDCSTKDAANKTFRVSFGQIRYYLSKHKKLHGICIIPSDLKAAETTGRGQCAAANKLGVGLDGPGYYGVSALAPQSALTSIIGAAKADGSTYVSTLTSAEQAISVRREAKLQGLSTVEVWDCSRSCYTDDFLTGGADIEGEYVYLNTLPLNEAKHNKALKGYLKFVGKDKANAFGETAWAAAMLFHETINKIVARDGINGITRAKFLNELASTEQFDAGGLLASTDIGARAPSDCYALVQVRDNTFARVNPKKPGTFDCNPKNIAIVELSE
;
A
#
# COMPACT_ATOMS: atom_id res chain seq x y z
N MET A 1 -23.07 86.13 -33.05
CA MET A 1 -22.62 86.91 -34.20
C MET A 1 -21.48 86.13 -34.88
N ASN A 2 -21.72 85.93 -36.19
CA ASN A 2 -20.77 85.59 -37.25
C ASN A 2 -19.90 84.31 -37.12
N ARG A 3 -20.21 83.39 -37.98
CA ARG A 3 -19.93 83.15 -39.46
C ARG A 3 -18.60 82.47 -39.66
N THR A 4 -18.75 81.21 -40.10
CA THR A 4 -18.43 80.61 -41.45
C THR A 4 -16.95 80.30 -41.69
N GLY A 5 -16.79 79.11 -42.23
CA GLY A 5 -15.59 78.68 -42.97
C GLY A 5 -15.54 77.16 -43.17
N LYS A 6 -16.24 76.67 -44.21
CA LYS A 6 -16.09 75.33 -44.75
C LYS A 6 -14.81 75.28 -45.57
N THR A 7 -13.94 74.35 -45.42
CA THR A 7 -12.99 73.96 -46.44
C THR A 7 -12.91 72.40 -46.50
N VAL A 8 -13.30 71.89 -47.62
CA VAL A 8 -13.26 70.45 -48.01
C VAL A 8 -11.83 70.22 -48.52
N LEU A 9 -11.16 69.28 -47.97
CA LEU A 9 -9.89 68.78 -48.57
C LEU A 9 -10.06 67.24 -48.71
N SER A 10 -10.13 66.82 -49.97
CA SER A 10 -10.15 65.41 -50.39
C SER A 10 -8.79 64.81 -50.11
N ALA A 11 -8.76 63.77 -49.26
CA ALA A 11 -7.54 62.94 -49.08
C ALA A 11 -7.81 61.58 -49.74
N VAL A 12 -6.95 61.28 -50.69
CA VAL A 12 -6.86 60.03 -51.41
C VAL A 12 -6.45 58.93 -50.46
N VAL A 13 -7.28 57.93 -50.27
CA VAL A 13 -6.97 56.72 -49.53
C VAL A 13 -6.23 55.75 -50.43
N VAL A 14 -4.92 55.60 -50.21
CA VAL A 14 -4.12 54.50 -50.77
C VAL A 14 -4.35 53.27 -49.92
N LEU A 15 -5.09 52.28 -50.40
CA LEU A 15 -5.19 50.94 -49.78
C LEU A 15 -3.88 50.20 -50.04
N ALA A 16 -3.02 50.11 -48.97
CA ALA A 16 -1.94 49.14 -48.95
C ALA A 16 -2.51 47.77 -48.47
N LEU A 17 -2.68 46.82 -49.42
CA LEU A 17 -2.91 45.40 -49.06
C LEU A 17 -1.64 44.84 -48.48
N THR A 18 -1.57 44.75 -47.12
CA THR A 18 -0.61 43.88 -46.43
C THR A 18 -1.15 42.46 -46.43
N ALA A 19 -0.58 41.63 -47.30
CA ALA A 19 -0.78 40.19 -47.26
C ALA A 19 -0.24 39.64 -45.90
N LEU A 20 -1.13 39.36 -44.96
CA LEU A 20 -0.80 38.54 -43.81
C LEU A 20 -0.50 37.12 -44.31
N VAL A 21 0.78 36.79 -44.44
CA VAL A 21 1.23 35.40 -44.54
C VAL A 21 0.94 34.78 -43.19
N GLY A 22 -0.17 34.05 -43.08
CA GLY A 22 -0.48 33.21 -41.95
C GLY A 22 0.61 32.14 -41.85
N VAL A 23 1.51 32.25 -40.84
CA VAL A 23 2.37 31.17 -40.42
C VAL A 23 1.42 30.10 -39.93
N PRO A 24 1.38 28.88 -40.50
CA PRO A 24 0.63 27.80 -39.91
C PRO A 24 1.22 27.56 -38.54
N ALA A 25 0.42 27.71 -37.47
CA ALA A 25 0.76 27.20 -36.16
C ALA A 25 0.98 25.70 -36.35
N GLY A 26 2.24 25.31 -36.46
CA GLY A 26 2.62 23.90 -36.45
C GLY A 26 2.10 23.31 -35.16
N ALA A 27 0.98 22.61 -35.22
CA ALA A 27 0.65 21.65 -34.20
C ALA A 27 1.88 20.76 -34.07
N GLN A 28 2.60 20.87 -32.93
CA GLN A 28 3.59 19.86 -32.56
C GLN A 28 2.84 18.53 -32.58
N GLN A 29 2.99 17.79 -33.68
CA GLN A 29 2.59 16.39 -33.72
C GLN A 29 3.41 15.72 -32.65
N GLY A 30 2.80 15.49 -31.50
CA GLY A 30 3.41 14.68 -30.48
C GLY A 30 3.79 13.33 -31.09
N ASP A 31 4.99 12.86 -30.78
CA ASP A 31 5.47 11.58 -31.29
C ASP A 31 4.43 10.48 -31.06
N ALA A 32 4.21 9.64 -32.04
CA ALA A 32 3.35 8.47 -31.89
C ALA A 32 4.03 7.44 -30.97
N PRO A 33 3.26 6.72 -30.14
CA PRO A 33 3.83 5.67 -29.29
C PRO A 33 4.62 4.65 -30.10
N ALA A 34 5.83 4.31 -29.63
CA ALA A 34 6.71 3.28 -30.21
C ALA A 34 6.99 2.18 -29.18
N ALA A 35 7.40 1.00 -29.64
CA ALA A 35 8.01 -0.01 -28.75
C ALA A 35 9.41 0.45 -28.37
N GLY A 36 9.78 0.33 -27.11
CA GLY A 36 11.09 0.84 -26.65
C GLY A 36 11.69 0.09 -25.46
N GLU A 37 10.89 -0.66 -24.74
CA GLU A 37 11.32 -1.40 -23.55
C GLU A 37 10.55 -2.72 -23.45
N VAL A 38 11.08 -3.69 -22.68
CA VAL A 38 10.34 -4.92 -22.34
C VAL A 38 8.98 -4.55 -21.76
N GLY A 39 7.93 -5.25 -22.17
CA GLY A 39 6.56 -4.98 -21.75
C GLY A 39 5.93 -3.71 -22.34
N ILE A 40 6.67 -2.92 -23.15
CA ILE A 40 6.13 -1.71 -23.81
C ILE A 40 6.06 -1.87 -25.33
N THR A 41 4.85 -1.85 -25.84
CA THR A 41 4.54 -1.85 -27.26
C THR A 41 3.95 -0.50 -27.71
N LYS A 42 3.66 -0.37 -29.00
CA LYS A 42 2.92 0.81 -29.53
C LYS A 42 1.53 0.97 -28.92
N LYS A 43 0.92 -0.11 -28.42
CA LYS A 43 -0.50 -0.13 -28.02
C LYS A 43 -0.69 -0.42 -26.52
N GLU A 44 0.29 -1.03 -25.87
CA GLU A 44 0.15 -1.58 -24.52
C GLU A 44 1.39 -1.32 -23.67
N ILE A 45 1.15 -1.14 -22.38
CA ILE A 45 2.13 -1.31 -21.30
C ILE A 45 1.66 -2.52 -20.50
N ARG A 46 2.50 -3.56 -20.42
CA ARG A 46 2.24 -4.78 -19.65
C ARG A 46 2.94 -4.70 -18.31
N ILE A 47 2.24 -5.09 -17.26
CA ILE A 47 2.75 -5.19 -15.90
C ILE A 47 2.27 -6.49 -15.28
N ALA A 48 3.12 -7.14 -14.50
CA ALA A 48 2.73 -8.31 -13.74
C ALA A 48 2.18 -7.91 -12.35
N VAL A 49 1.13 -8.59 -11.89
CA VAL A 49 0.77 -8.67 -10.49
C VAL A 49 1.06 -10.08 -10.00
N ILE A 50 2.05 -10.22 -9.11
CA ILE A 50 2.41 -11.50 -8.51
C ILE A 50 1.81 -11.54 -7.10
N ALA A 51 1.00 -12.55 -6.80
CA ALA A 51 0.33 -12.65 -5.51
C ALA A 51 0.08 -14.11 -5.12
N ASP A 52 0.12 -14.41 -3.81
CA ASP A 52 -0.26 -15.72 -3.27
C ASP A 52 -1.79 -15.83 -3.20
N VAL A 53 -2.40 -16.55 -4.13
CA VAL A 53 -3.86 -16.69 -4.21
C VAL A 53 -4.31 -18.13 -4.02
N ASP A 54 -3.87 -19.04 -4.87
CA ASP A 54 -4.27 -20.43 -4.85
C ASP A 54 -3.33 -21.26 -3.96
N ASN A 55 -3.66 -21.34 -2.68
CA ASN A 55 -2.91 -22.16 -1.73
C ASN A 55 -3.85 -22.73 -0.63
N PRO A 56 -3.57 -23.94 -0.13
CA PRO A 56 -4.45 -24.58 0.85
C PRO A 56 -4.36 -23.99 2.26
N ALA A 57 -3.27 -23.27 2.60
CA ALA A 57 -3.06 -22.71 3.94
C ALA A 57 -3.84 -21.41 4.16
N ALA A 58 -3.96 -20.59 3.08
CA ALA A 58 -4.67 -19.32 3.13
C ALA A 58 -5.32 -19.03 1.77
N PRO A 59 -6.38 -19.73 1.38
CA PRO A 59 -7.02 -19.57 0.07
C PRO A 59 -7.48 -18.13 -0.15
N GLY A 60 -7.06 -17.51 -1.26
CA GLY A 60 -7.48 -16.16 -1.63
C GLY A 60 -6.85 -15.03 -0.80
N VAL A 61 -5.82 -15.29 0.01
CA VAL A 61 -5.25 -14.30 0.96
C VAL A 61 -4.91 -12.95 0.30
N PHE A 62 -4.37 -12.97 -0.92
CA PHE A 62 -4.04 -11.74 -1.67
C PHE A 62 -4.85 -11.57 -2.97
N GLN A 63 -6.02 -12.20 -3.07
CA GLN A 63 -6.92 -11.98 -4.21
C GLN A 63 -7.31 -10.51 -4.38
N GLY A 64 -7.41 -9.77 -3.27
CA GLY A 64 -7.72 -8.35 -3.28
C GLY A 64 -6.73 -7.51 -4.11
N GLN A 65 -5.42 -7.84 -4.08
CA GLN A 65 -4.42 -7.14 -4.88
C GLN A 65 -4.67 -7.36 -6.38
N VAL A 66 -4.96 -8.56 -6.78
CA VAL A 66 -5.28 -8.89 -8.18
C VAL A 66 -6.52 -8.13 -8.65
N ASP A 67 -7.59 -8.17 -7.84
CA ASP A 67 -8.84 -7.46 -8.15
C ASP A 67 -8.63 -5.94 -8.22
N GLY A 68 -7.84 -5.36 -7.32
CA GLY A 68 -7.49 -3.94 -7.31
C GLY A 68 -6.70 -3.50 -8.54
N MET A 69 -5.69 -4.28 -8.93
CA MET A 69 -4.88 -4.02 -10.14
C MET A 69 -5.72 -4.11 -11.42
N GLN A 70 -6.55 -5.16 -11.55
CA GLN A 70 -7.45 -5.32 -12.68
C GLN A 70 -8.52 -4.22 -12.76
N ALA A 71 -9.01 -3.78 -11.59
CA ALA A 71 -9.95 -2.65 -11.51
C ALA A 71 -9.30 -1.35 -11.97
N TYR A 72 -8.04 -1.10 -11.57
CA TYR A 72 -7.31 0.09 -12.03
C TYR A 72 -7.05 0.06 -13.54
N ALA A 73 -6.67 -1.08 -14.10
CA ALA A 73 -6.50 -1.23 -15.55
C ALA A 73 -7.80 -0.91 -16.30
N LYS A 74 -8.94 -1.40 -15.82
CA LYS A 74 -10.26 -1.05 -16.38
C LYS A 74 -10.51 0.46 -16.31
N TYR A 75 -10.22 1.07 -15.15
CA TYR A 75 -10.39 2.51 -14.96
C TYR A 75 -9.52 3.32 -15.93
N VAL A 76 -8.21 3.07 -15.96
CA VAL A 76 -7.29 3.86 -16.77
C VAL A 76 -7.53 3.66 -18.27
N ASN A 77 -7.84 2.44 -18.68
CA ASN A 77 -8.14 2.12 -20.10
C ASN A 77 -9.44 2.78 -20.57
N ALA A 78 -10.44 2.93 -19.71
CA ALA A 78 -11.66 3.68 -20.00
C ALA A 78 -11.40 5.20 -20.11
N ASN A 79 -10.27 5.68 -19.62
CA ASN A 79 -9.86 7.09 -19.63
C ASN A 79 -8.67 7.39 -20.58
N GLY A 80 -8.42 6.54 -21.58
CA GLY A 80 -7.42 6.79 -22.63
C GLY A 80 -6.07 6.08 -22.41
N GLY A 81 -5.94 5.27 -21.36
CA GLY A 81 -4.72 4.51 -21.08
C GLY A 81 -3.62 5.33 -20.40
N ILE A 82 -2.40 4.84 -20.41
CA ILE A 82 -1.19 5.49 -19.90
C ILE A 82 -0.28 5.80 -21.07
N ALA A 83 0.10 7.06 -21.24
CA ALA A 83 0.93 7.50 -22.37
C ALA A 83 0.38 7.04 -23.74
N GLY A 84 -0.95 7.07 -23.92
CA GLY A 84 -1.61 6.64 -25.16
C GLY A 84 -1.64 5.12 -25.39
N ARG A 85 -1.29 4.32 -24.37
CA ARG A 85 -1.25 2.85 -24.42
C ARG A 85 -2.23 2.27 -23.41
N LYS A 86 -2.80 1.10 -23.73
CA LYS A 86 -3.59 0.33 -22.76
C LYS A 86 -2.67 -0.24 -21.67
N LEU A 87 -3.13 -0.21 -20.45
CA LEU A 87 -2.52 -0.97 -19.34
C LEU A 87 -3.06 -2.40 -19.39
N VAL A 88 -2.15 -3.37 -19.49
CA VAL A 88 -2.44 -4.80 -19.40
C VAL A 88 -1.85 -5.31 -18.09
N VAL A 89 -2.65 -6.06 -17.33
CA VAL A 89 -2.25 -6.64 -16.04
C VAL A 89 -2.22 -8.16 -16.19
N ASP A 90 -1.05 -8.72 -16.09
CA ASP A 90 -0.80 -10.15 -16.11
C ASP A 90 -0.73 -10.67 -14.68
N PHE A 91 -1.70 -11.51 -14.30
CA PHE A 91 -1.69 -12.14 -12.99
C PHE A 91 -0.88 -13.42 -13.03
N ILE A 92 0.08 -13.55 -12.10
CA ILE A 92 0.89 -14.74 -11.92
C ILE A 92 0.79 -15.16 -10.44
N ASP A 93 0.27 -16.36 -10.21
CA ASP A 93 0.06 -16.88 -8.86
C ASP A 93 1.34 -17.50 -8.32
N SER A 94 1.84 -16.99 -7.20
CA SER A 94 3.00 -17.51 -6.48
C SER A 94 2.65 -18.65 -5.49
N LYS A 95 1.37 -18.92 -5.26
CA LYS A 95 0.84 -20.09 -4.54
C LYS A 95 1.44 -20.31 -3.15
N LEU A 96 1.87 -19.26 -2.49
CA LEU A 96 2.58 -19.33 -1.20
C LEU A 96 3.84 -20.24 -1.28
N SER A 97 4.59 -20.14 -2.40
CA SER A 97 5.75 -20.95 -2.69
C SER A 97 6.92 -20.09 -3.19
N ALA A 98 8.11 -20.27 -2.60
CA ALA A 98 9.32 -19.55 -3.01
C ALA A 98 9.73 -19.89 -4.46
N ASP A 99 9.56 -21.14 -4.89
CA ASP A 99 9.89 -21.55 -6.25
C ASP A 99 8.92 -20.95 -7.26
N GLU A 100 7.62 -20.92 -6.97
CA GLU A 100 6.64 -20.29 -7.84
C GLU A 100 6.81 -18.76 -7.88
N ALA A 101 7.15 -18.12 -6.76
CA ALA A 101 7.48 -16.69 -6.72
C ALA A 101 8.69 -16.37 -7.61
N ARG A 102 9.72 -17.23 -7.58
CA ARG A 102 10.89 -17.12 -8.46
C ARG A 102 10.51 -17.30 -9.94
N ASN A 103 9.75 -18.34 -10.27
CA ASN A 103 9.28 -18.62 -11.64
C ASN A 103 8.42 -17.45 -12.17
N ALA A 104 7.54 -16.90 -11.34
CA ALA A 104 6.72 -15.73 -11.65
C ALA A 104 7.60 -14.50 -11.94
N THR A 105 8.65 -14.27 -11.15
CA THR A 105 9.61 -13.18 -11.36
C THR A 105 10.35 -13.32 -12.69
N ILE A 106 10.80 -14.52 -13.04
CA ILE A 106 11.48 -14.79 -14.33
C ILE A 106 10.52 -14.53 -15.50
N THR A 107 9.27 -14.97 -15.39
CA THR A 107 8.23 -14.71 -16.40
C THR A 107 7.97 -13.21 -16.54
N ALA A 108 7.75 -12.50 -15.44
CA ALA A 108 7.54 -11.05 -15.45
C ALA A 108 8.76 -10.29 -16.02
N CYS A 109 9.99 -10.77 -15.77
CA CYS A 109 11.20 -10.16 -16.34
C CYS A 109 11.21 -10.20 -17.87
N SER A 110 10.74 -11.31 -18.49
CA SER A 110 10.73 -11.47 -19.95
C SER A 110 9.56 -10.76 -20.64
N ASP A 111 8.41 -10.66 -19.99
CA ASP A 111 7.14 -10.29 -20.65
C ASP A 111 6.61 -8.93 -20.23
N ASP A 112 6.95 -8.46 -19.03
CA ASP A 112 6.36 -7.28 -18.41
C ASP A 112 7.39 -6.16 -18.18
N PHE A 113 6.91 -4.92 -18.19
CA PHE A 113 7.74 -3.76 -17.90
C PHE A 113 8.15 -3.67 -16.42
N ALA A 114 7.22 -4.01 -15.53
CA ALA A 114 7.39 -3.95 -14.08
C ALA A 114 6.45 -4.95 -13.40
N MET A 115 6.75 -5.31 -12.17
CA MET A 115 5.81 -5.87 -11.21
C MET A 115 5.11 -4.74 -10.48
N VAL A 116 3.77 -4.77 -10.37
CA VAL A 116 2.98 -3.73 -9.69
C VAL A 116 1.86 -4.38 -8.89
N GLY A 117 1.74 -4.02 -7.63
CA GLY A 117 0.76 -4.63 -6.73
C GLY A 117 1.23 -5.97 -6.15
N THR A 118 2.52 -6.28 -6.26
CA THR A 118 3.13 -7.53 -5.76
C THR A 118 2.80 -7.75 -4.29
N ALA A 119 2.33 -8.97 -3.97
CA ALA A 119 2.03 -9.40 -2.61
C ALA A 119 2.41 -10.88 -2.45
N VAL A 120 3.65 -11.13 -2.04
CA VAL A 120 4.25 -12.46 -1.95
C VAL A 120 4.88 -12.65 -0.57
N VAL A 121 4.53 -13.74 0.11
CA VAL A 121 5.08 -14.07 1.42
C VAL A 121 6.53 -14.55 1.30
N PHE A 122 6.80 -15.46 0.36
CA PHE A 122 8.09 -16.12 0.24
C PHE A 122 8.90 -15.66 -0.99
N MET A 123 9.21 -14.36 -1.07
CA MET A 123 10.18 -13.83 -2.04
C MET A 123 11.57 -13.74 -1.39
N ASN A 124 12.12 -14.87 -1.00
CA ASN A 124 13.39 -14.99 -0.27
C ASN A 124 14.64 -15.00 -1.13
N ASN A 125 14.48 -14.95 -2.47
CA ASN A 125 15.55 -14.72 -3.45
C ASN A 125 15.09 -13.69 -4.48
N VAL A 126 15.87 -12.62 -4.64
CA VAL A 126 15.60 -11.50 -5.56
C VAL A 126 16.66 -11.37 -6.67
N ASP A 127 17.56 -12.34 -6.81
CA ASP A 127 18.66 -12.28 -7.77
C ASP A 127 18.14 -12.18 -9.20
N ASP A 128 17.13 -12.96 -9.58
CA ASP A 128 16.52 -12.91 -10.91
C ASP A 128 15.83 -11.56 -11.18
N MET A 129 15.27 -10.94 -10.14
CA MET A 129 14.66 -9.60 -10.23
C MET A 129 15.73 -8.52 -10.43
N VAL A 130 16.83 -8.58 -9.67
CA VAL A 130 17.92 -7.59 -9.73
C VAL A 130 18.73 -7.75 -11.02
N ALA A 131 18.97 -8.99 -11.48
CA ALA A 131 19.71 -9.29 -12.69
C ALA A 131 18.87 -9.19 -13.98
N CYS A 132 17.59 -8.86 -13.88
CA CYS A 132 16.68 -8.77 -15.02
C CYS A 132 17.20 -7.76 -16.05
N LYS A 133 17.24 -8.18 -17.33
CA LYS A 133 17.75 -7.37 -18.42
C LYS A 133 16.66 -6.52 -19.04
N ASP A 134 17.01 -5.29 -19.41
CA ASP A 134 16.19 -4.42 -20.22
C ASP A 134 16.27 -4.76 -21.73
N SER A 135 15.56 -4.01 -22.55
CA SER A 135 15.53 -4.20 -24.02
C SER A 135 16.89 -4.00 -24.70
N THR A 136 17.88 -3.41 -24.03
CA THR A 136 19.25 -3.25 -24.54
C THR A 136 20.16 -4.40 -24.12
N GLY A 137 19.69 -5.28 -23.25
CA GLY A 137 20.47 -6.38 -22.67
C GLY A 137 21.24 -5.99 -21.40
N ALA A 138 21.10 -4.76 -20.91
CA ALA A 138 21.71 -4.32 -19.66
C ALA A 138 20.93 -4.88 -18.46
N ALA A 139 21.64 -5.31 -17.42
CA ALA A 139 21.05 -5.78 -16.16
C ALA A 139 20.52 -4.57 -15.33
N THR A 140 19.43 -3.99 -15.77
CA THR A 140 18.80 -2.83 -15.14
C THR A 140 17.98 -3.21 -13.92
N GLY A 141 17.49 -4.45 -13.88
CA GLY A 141 16.55 -4.96 -12.90
C GLY A 141 15.09 -4.81 -13.33
N LEU A 142 14.22 -5.65 -12.79
CA LEU A 142 12.78 -5.60 -12.95
C LEU A 142 12.20 -4.69 -11.86
N PRO A 143 11.64 -3.50 -12.21
CA PRO A 143 11.03 -2.65 -11.20
C PRO A 143 9.86 -3.33 -10.50
N ASP A 144 9.78 -3.19 -9.18
CA ASP A 144 8.69 -3.72 -8.37
C ASP A 144 8.07 -2.62 -7.51
N ILE A 145 6.76 -2.42 -7.64
CA ILE A 145 5.95 -1.62 -6.73
C ILE A 145 5.07 -2.59 -5.94
N ASN A 146 5.57 -3.02 -4.78
CA ASN A 146 4.84 -3.99 -3.96
C ASN A 146 3.84 -3.33 -3.00
N THR A 147 2.89 -4.12 -2.53
CA THR A 147 1.90 -3.79 -1.51
C THR A 147 2.12 -4.57 -0.22
N PHE A 148 2.92 -5.63 -0.32
CA PHE A 148 3.34 -6.48 0.78
C PHE A 148 4.67 -7.13 0.41
N SER A 149 5.62 -7.11 1.34
CA SER A 149 6.90 -7.80 1.27
C SER A 149 7.15 -8.51 2.60
N GLY A 150 7.09 -9.84 2.59
CA GLY A 150 7.32 -10.66 3.78
C GLY A 150 8.80 -10.79 4.11
N GLU A 151 9.67 -10.79 3.11
CA GLU A 151 11.08 -11.09 3.27
C GLU A 151 11.96 -9.83 3.22
N VAL A 152 12.99 -9.80 4.06
CA VAL A 152 13.96 -8.69 4.17
C VAL A 152 14.63 -8.40 2.83
N VAL A 153 15.06 -9.44 2.11
CA VAL A 153 15.74 -9.30 0.81
C VAL A 153 14.82 -8.67 -0.24
N HIS A 154 13.52 -8.94 -0.17
CA HIS A 154 12.53 -8.32 -1.04
C HIS A 154 12.28 -6.86 -0.64
N GLN A 155 11.99 -6.61 0.64
CA GLN A 155 11.70 -5.27 1.14
C GLN A 155 12.83 -4.28 0.84
N CYS A 156 14.10 -4.70 1.03
CA CYS A 156 15.28 -3.83 0.89
C CYS A 156 15.99 -3.98 -0.46
N SER A 157 15.42 -4.69 -1.43
CA SER A 157 15.98 -4.82 -2.78
C SER A 157 16.11 -3.46 -3.46
N ALA A 158 17.20 -3.29 -4.23
CA ALA A 158 17.47 -2.04 -4.95
C ALA A 158 16.39 -1.68 -5.98
N VAL A 159 15.64 -2.66 -6.47
CA VAL A 159 14.62 -2.50 -7.52
C VAL A 159 13.18 -2.60 -6.98
N SER A 160 13.01 -2.81 -5.66
CA SER A 160 11.71 -2.94 -5.01
C SER A 160 11.37 -1.70 -4.18
N TYR A 161 10.17 -1.21 -4.36
CA TYR A 161 9.59 -0.05 -3.67
C TYR A 161 8.18 -0.37 -3.22
N SER A 162 7.77 0.10 -2.07
CA SER A 162 6.46 -0.25 -1.53
C SER A 162 5.60 0.97 -1.27
N VAL A 163 4.30 0.87 -1.60
CA VAL A 163 3.29 1.84 -1.15
C VAL A 163 2.81 1.57 0.27
N SER A 164 3.17 0.40 0.82
CA SER A 164 2.95 0.01 2.21
C SER A 164 4.21 -0.69 2.72
N PRO A 165 5.32 0.07 2.91
CA PRO A 165 6.60 -0.50 3.30
C PRO A 165 6.50 -1.35 4.54
N GLY A 166 7.26 -2.42 4.56
CA GLY A 166 7.50 -3.18 5.78
C GLY A 166 8.27 -2.35 6.81
N GLU A 167 8.42 -2.90 7.99
CA GLU A 167 8.94 -2.17 9.15
C GLU A 167 10.46 -2.22 9.29
N LEU A 168 11.15 -3.03 8.49
CA LEU A 168 12.61 -3.10 8.54
C LEU A 168 13.23 -1.79 8.06
N ASP A 169 14.24 -1.31 8.75
CA ASP A 169 15.01 -0.14 8.33
C ASP A 169 16.01 -0.50 7.22
N CYS A 170 15.64 -0.22 5.96
CA CYS A 170 16.50 -0.46 4.80
C CYS A 170 17.61 0.59 4.61
N SER A 171 17.76 1.57 5.49
CA SER A 171 18.84 2.55 5.42
C SER A 171 20.21 1.95 5.73
N THR A 172 20.25 0.82 6.43
CA THR A 172 21.48 0.06 6.71
C THR A 172 21.64 -1.03 5.64
N LYS A 173 22.86 -1.20 5.15
CA LYS A 173 23.21 -2.30 4.20
C LYS A 173 23.62 -3.59 4.93
N ASP A 174 23.46 -3.64 6.23
CA ASP A 174 23.80 -4.80 7.02
C ASP A 174 22.72 -5.88 6.87
N ALA A 175 23.09 -7.03 6.32
CA ALA A 175 22.22 -8.20 6.24
C ALA A 175 21.77 -8.73 7.60
N ALA A 176 22.50 -8.39 8.67
CA ALA A 176 22.16 -8.66 10.07
C ALA A 176 21.30 -7.54 10.69
N ASN A 177 20.79 -6.61 9.88
CA ASN A 177 19.99 -5.49 10.37
C ASN A 177 18.76 -5.99 11.12
N LYS A 178 18.68 -5.64 12.39
CA LYS A 178 17.57 -5.97 13.30
C LYS A 178 16.83 -4.72 13.76
N THR A 179 17.10 -3.58 13.13
CA THR A 179 16.46 -2.30 13.44
C THR A 179 15.16 -2.20 12.64
N PHE A 180 14.09 -1.93 13.36
CA PHE A 180 12.74 -1.78 12.81
C PHE A 180 12.23 -0.36 13.07
N ARG A 181 11.61 0.23 12.08
CA ARG A 181 10.88 1.51 12.15
C ARG A 181 9.40 1.20 12.08
N VAL A 182 8.79 1.03 13.23
CA VAL A 182 7.41 0.53 13.35
C VAL A 182 6.42 1.69 13.41
N SER A 183 5.49 1.75 12.47
CA SER A 183 4.35 2.67 12.52
C SER A 183 3.28 2.11 13.44
N PHE A 184 3.22 2.64 14.67
CA PHE A 184 2.31 2.13 15.72
C PHE A 184 1.63 3.26 16.49
N GLY A 185 1.21 4.29 15.76
CA GLY A 185 0.63 5.53 16.30
C GLY A 185 -0.66 5.34 17.12
N GLN A 186 -1.42 4.24 16.90
CA GLN A 186 -2.62 3.92 17.69
C GLN A 186 -2.31 3.78 19.18
N ILE A 187 -1.11 3.31 19.56
CA ILE A 187 -0.72 3.22 20.98
C ILE A 187 -0.78 4.60 21.67
N ARG A 188 -0.32 5.65 20.99
CA ARG A 188 -0.41 7.01 21.53
C ARG A 188 -1.85 7.46 21.71
N TYR A 189 -2.74 7.08 20.79
CA TYR A 189 -4.16 7.33 20.93
C TYR A 189 -4.72 6.59 22.15
N TYR A 190 -4.42 5.31 22.34
CA TYR A 190 -4.90 4.52 23.48
C TYR A 190 -4.40 5.11 24.81
N LEU A 191 -3.12 5.44 24.93
CA LEU A 191 -2.55 6.06 26.12
C LEU A 191 -3.08 7.46 26.42
N SER A 192 -3.66 8.15 25.40
CA SER A 192 -4.37 9.41 25.63
C SER A 192 -5.75 9.22 26.29
N LYS A 193 -6.30 8.00 26.23
CA LYS A 193 -7.62 7.64 26.81
C LYS A 193 -7.48 6.81 28.07
N HIS A 194 -6.46 6.00 28.18
CA HIS A 194 -6.19 5.08 29.26
C HIS A 194 -4.81 5.42 29.89
N LYS A 195 -4.77 5.71 31.17
CA LYS A 195 -3.54 6.22 31.82
C LYS A 195 -2.44 5.18 31.96
N LYS A 196 -2.79 3.92 32.04
CA LYS A 196 -1.87 2.78 32.18
C LYS A 196 -2.47 1.59 31.45
N LEU A 197 -1.79 1.18 30.40
CA LEU A 197 -2.12 -0.06 29.71
C LEU A 197 -1.02 -1.07 29.97
N HIS A 198 -1.41 -2.30 30.30
CA HIS A 198 -0.53 -3.45 30.37
C HIS A 198 -1.28 -4.67 29.85
N GLY A 199 -0.56 -5.66 29.37
CA GLY A 199 -1.19 -6.85 28.86
C GLY A 199 -0.34 -7.63 27.88
N ILE A 200 -0.98 -8.27 26.91
CA ILE A 200 -0.35 -9.23 26.02
C ILE A 200 -0.42 -8.84 24.55
N CYS A 201 0.55 -9.39 23.81
CA CYS A 201 0.65 -9.29 22.37
C CYS A 201 0.69 -10.71 21.78
N ILE A 202 -0.21 -11.05 20.86
CA ILE A 202 -0.33 -12.37 20.23
C ILE A 202 0.11 -12.26 18.77
N ILE A 203 1.07 -13.07 18.36
CA ILE A 203 1.69 -13.03 17.02
C ILE A 203 1.69 -14.42 16.37
N PRO A 204 1.76 -14.51 15.01
CA PRO A 204 1.98 -15.80 14.36
C PRO A 204 3.39 -16.31 14.67
N SER A 205 3.54 -17.63 14.84
CA SER A 205 4.83 -18.27 15.17
C SER A 205 5.37 -19.23 14.12
N ASP A 206 4.59 -19.56 13.11
CA ASP A 206 4.92 -20.54 12.06
C ASP A 206 5.30 -19.92 10.71
N LEU A 207 5.19 -18.61 10.60
CA LEU A 207 5.63 -17.84 9.43
C LEU A 207 6.70 -16.83 9.86
N LYS A 208 7.98 -17.11 9.58
CA LYS A 208 9.12 -16.34 10.10
C LYS A 208 9.01 -14.84 9.86
N ALA A 209 8.60 -14.43 8.67
CA ALA A 209 8.42 -13.01 8.34
C ALA A 209 7.32 -12.36 9.18
N ALA A 210 6.18 -13.02 9.32
CA ALA A 210 5.05 -12.54 10.12
C ALA A 210 5.39 -12.53 11.64
N GLU A 211 6.13 -13.53 12.12
CA GLU A 211 6.67 -13.55 13.49
C GLU A 211 7.58 -12.34 13.74
N THR A 212 8.52 -12.10 12.83
CA THR A 212 9.49 -10.98 12.96
C THR A 212 8.76 -9.63 12.97
N THR A 213 7.83 -9.40 12.06
CA THR A 213 6.99 -8.18 12.05
C THR A 213 6.19 -8.06 13.35
N GLY A 214 5.53 -9.12 13.78
CA GLY A 214 4.76 -9.13 15.03
C GLY A 214 5.62 -8.81 16.26
N ARG A 215 6.83 -9.39 16.35
CA ARG A 215 7.80 -9.06 17.42
C ARG A 215 8.18 -7.57 17.40
N GLY A 216 8.41 -7.00 16.20
CA GLY A 216 8.69 -5.57 16.04
C GLY A 216 7.53 -4.71 16.57
N GLN A 217 6.30 -5.05 16.23
CA GLN A 217 5.10 -4.33 16.68
C GLN A 217 4.89 -4.45 18.19
N CYS A 218 5.07 -5.63 18.78
CA CYS A 218 5.01 -5.81 20.23
C CYS A 218 6.10 -4.98 20.95
N ALA A 219 7.35 -5.02 20.45
CA ALA A 219 8.44 -4.21 20.99
C ALA A 219 8.13 -2.70 20.86
N ALA A 220 7.49 -2.27 19.76
CA ALA A 220 7.06 -0.89 19.57
C ALA A 220 5.97 -0.49 20.57
N ALA A 221 4.97 -1.34 20.81
CA ALA A 221 3.95 -1.10 21.82
C ALA A 221 4.56 -0.90 23.20
N ASN A 222 5.48 -1.78 23.58
CA ASN A 222 6.21 -1.68 24.85
C ASN A 222 7.03 -0.38 24.94
N LYS A 223 7.78 -0.06 23.87
CA LYS A 223 8.59 1.18 23.81
C LYS A 223 7.74 2.44 23.90
N LEU A 224 6.53 2.41 23.34
CA LEU A 224 5.59 3.53 23.38
C LEU A 224 4.82 3.66 24.69
N GLY A 225 4.92 2.69 25.60
CA GLY A 225 4.43 2.81 26.96
C GLY A 225 3.31 1.83 27.36
N VAL A 226 3.03 0.81 26.55
CA VAL A 226 2.22 -0.34 26.99
C VAL A 226 3.13 -1.30 27.73
N GLY A 227 2.83 -1.62 28.98
CA GLY A 227 3.56 -2.65 29.73
C GLY A 227 3.15 -4.03 29.21
N LEU A 228 4.01 -4.70 28.44
CA LEU A 228 3.70 -6.06 28.00
C LEU A 228 4.11 -7.08 29.03
N ASP A 229 3.20 -7.97 29.36
CA ASP A 229 3.35 -9.01 30.37
C ASP A 229 4.15 -10.22 29.84
N GLY A 230 4.81 -10.95 30.74
CA GLY A 230 5.55 -12.17 30.41
C GLY A 230 6.70 -11.94 29.42
N PRO A 231 6.79 -12.73 28.33
CA PRO A 231 7.90 -12.64 27.38
C PRO A 231 7.80 -11.46 26.41
N GLY A 232 6.84 -10.55 26.59
CA GLY A 232 6.56 -9.44 25.69
C GLY A 232 5.66 -9.79 24.50
N TYR A 233 5.53 -11.08 24.16
CA TYR A 233 4.59 -11.59 23.15
C TYR A 233 4.34 -13.08 23.35
N TYR A 234 3.24 -13.56 22.77
CA TYR A 234 2.89 -14.98 22.71
C TYR A 234 2.77 -15.41 21.25
N GLY A 235 3.55 -16.42 20.87
CA GLY A 235 3.50 -17.01 19.53
C GLY A 235 2.38 -18.06 19.44
N VAL A 236 1.59 -18.01 18.37
CA VAL A 236 0.58 -19.02 18.08
C VAL A 236 0.64 -19.37 16.58
N SER A 237 0.41 -20.64 16.23
CA SER A 237 0.35 -21.02 14.82
C SER A 237 -0.82 -20.32 14.13
N ALA A 238 -0.63 -19.89 12.88
CA ALA A 238 -1.65 -19.21 12.08
C ALA A 238 -2.93 -20.09 11.91
N LEU A 239 -2.78 -21.39 11.98
CA LEU A 239 -3.88 -22.38 11.87
C LEU A 239 -4.27 -23.00 13.20
N ALA A 240 -3.81 -22.45 14.32
CA ALA A 240 -4.10 -23.02 15.63
C ALA A 240 -5.60 -22.93 15.97
N PRO A 241 -6.19 -23.99 16.55
CA PRO A 241 -7.56 -23.93 17.02
C PRO A 241 -7.69 -23.02 18.24
N GLN A 242 -8.91 -22.57 18.55
CA GLN A 242 -9.19 -21.69 19.71
C GLN A 242 -8.61 -22.26 21.03
N SER A 243 -8.61 -23.56 21.21
CA SER A 243 -8.06 -24.21 22.43
C SER A 243 -6.56 -23.95 22.65
N ALA A 244 -5.80 -23.63 21.61
CA ALA A 244 -4.39 -23.24 21.76
C ALA A 244 -4.23 -21.88 22.46
N LEU A 245 -5.28 -21.07 22.51
CA LEU A 245 -5.29 -19.75 23.15
C LEU A 245 -5.59 -19.83 24.66
N THR A 246 -6.03 -20.99 25.18
CA THR A 246 -6.51 -21.13 26.55
C THR A 246 -5.49 -20.72 27.61
N SER A 247 -4.23 -21.15 27.46
CA SER A 247 -3.16 -20.79 28.41
C SER A 247 -2.77 -19.30 28.29
N ILE A 248 -2.77 -18.75 27.09
CA ILE A 248 -2.42 -17.34 26.82
C ILE A 248 -3.46 -16.41 27.46
N ILE A 249 -4.74 -16.69 27.21
CA ILE A 249 -5.84 -15.90 27.79
C ILE A 249 -5.93 -16.10 29.31
N GLY A 250 -5.61 -17.32 29.81
CA GLY A 250 -5.50 -17.60 31.24
C GLY A 250 -4.42 -16.75 31.92
N ALA A 251 -3.26 -16.61 31.29
CA ALA A 251 -2.19 -15.73 31.79
C ALA A 251 -2.64 -14.26 31.79
N ALA A 252 -3.20 -13.75 30.68
CA ALA A 252 -3.72 -12.39 30.59
C ALA A 252 -4.78 -12.10 31.68
N LYS A 253 -5.62 -13.08 32.01
CA LYS A 253 -6.61 -12.93 33.08
C LYS A 253 -5.94 -12.91 34.46
N ALA A 254 -4.95 -13.77 34.71
CA ALA A 254 -4.24 -13.83 35.98
C ALA A 254 -3.49 -12.51 36.28
N ASP A 255 -2.90 -11.89 35.24
CA ASP A 255 -2.20 -10.62 35.33
C ASP A 255 -3.12 -9.39 35.30
N GLY A 256 -4.42 -9.60 35.06
CA GLY A 256 -5.40 -8.50 34.96
C GLY A 256 -5.18 -7.58 33.77
N SER A 257 -4.75 -8.15 32.65
CA SER A 257 -4.43 -7.40 31.43
C SER A 257 -5.53 -6.43 31.02
N THR A 258 -5.13 -5.20 30.71
CA THR A 258 -6.02 -4.11 30.22
C THR A 258 -5.84 -3.87 28.72
N TYR A 259 -4.83 -4.46 28.09
CA TYR A 259 -4.52 -4.39 26.67
C TYR A 259 -4.29 -5.78 26.10
N VAL A 260 -4.92 -6.07 24.96
CA VAL A 260 -4.67 -7.28 24.17
C VAL A 260 -4.51 -6.86 22.71
N SER A 261 -3.35 -7.15 22.15
CA SER A 261 -3.08 -6.97 20.71
C SER A 261 -3.05 -8.32 20.00
N THR A 262 -3.79 -8.43 18.91
CA THR A 262 -3.82 -9.63 18.07
C THR A 262 -3.30 -9.28 16.67
N LEU A 263 -2.04 -9.67 16.41
CA LEU A 263 -1.33 -9.39 15.15
C LEU A 263 -1.35 -10.60 14.22
N THR A 264 -2.47 -11.34 14.23
CA THR A 264 -2.69 -12.57 13.47
C THR A 264 -3.80 -12.38 12.42
N SER A 265 -4.42 -13.46 11.97
CA SER A 265 -5.56 -13.37 11.05
C SER A 265 -6.84 -12.88 11.75
N ALA A 266 -7.82 -12.42 10.95
CA ALA A 266 -9.14 -12.03 11.44
C ALA A 266 -9.82 -13.16 12.22
N GLU A 267 -9.73 -14.40 11.73
CA GLU A 267 -10.33 -15.58 12.37
C GLU A 267 -9.70 -15.87 13.74
N GLN A 268 -8.37 -15.73 13.85
CA GLN A 268 -7.71 -15.89 15.14
C GLN A 268 -8.06 -14.77 16.11
N ALA A 269 -8.21 -13.53 15.65
CA ALA A 269 -8.64 -12.44 16.50
C ALA A 269 -10.06 -12.69 17.05
N ILE A 270 -10.99 -13.20 16.23
CA ILE A 270 -12.31 -13.66 16.69
C ILE A 270 -12.16 -14.76 17.75
N SER A 271 -11.27 -15.73 17.52
CA SER A 271 -11.03 -16.84 18.46
C SER A 271 -10.46 -16.36 19.80
N VAL A 272 -9.55 -15.36 19.78
CA VAL A 272 -9.03 -14.69 20.99
C VAL A 272 -10.16 -14.05 21.79
N ARG A 273 -11.06 -13.34 21.13
CA ARG A 273 -12.22 -12.68 21.76
C ARG A 273 -13.17 -13.71 22.38
N ARG A 274 -13.45 -14.80 21.67
CA ARG A 274 -14.32 -15.88 22.16
C ARG A 274 -13.72 -16.60 23.36
N GLU A 275 -12.41 -16.89 23.32
CA GLU A 275 -11.70 -17.52 24.44
C GLU A 275 -11.67 -16.60 25.67
N ALA A 276 -11.41 -15.30 25.47
CA ALA A 276 -11.44 -14.31 26.54
C ALA A 276 -12.82 -14.24 27.24
N LYS A 277 -13.89 -14.26 26.44
CA LYS A 277 -15.26 -14.30 26.94
C LYS A 277 -15.56 -15.60 27.72
N LEU A 278 -15.13 -16.74 27.16
CA LEU A 278 -15.31 -18.07 27.79
C LEU A 278 -14.64 -18.12 29.17
N GLN A 279 -13.43 -17.55 29.30
CA GLN A 279 -12.71 -17.50 30.55
C GLN A 279 -13.11 -16.34 31.47
N GLY A 280 -13.99 -15.43 31.01
CA GLY A 280 -14.41 -14.26 31.78
C GLY A 280 -13.32 -13.23 32.00
N LEU A 281 -12.43 -13.02 31.00
CA LEU A 281 -11.48 -11.91 30.97
C LEU A 281 -12.23 -10.60 30.66
N SER A 282 -12.50 -9.80 31.67
CA SER A 282 -13.31 -8.56 31.58
C SER A 282 -12.54 -7.28 31.88
N THR A 283 -11.25 -7.37 32.17
CA THR A 283 -10.39 -6.22 32.53
C THR A 283 -9.87 -5.45 31.31
N VAL A 284 -9.97 -6.04 30.11
CA VAL A 284 -9.40 -5.45 28.89
C VAL A 284 -10.15 -4.19 28.48
N GLU A 285 -9.44 -3.07 28.46
CA GLU A 285 -9.93 -1.76 28.05
C GLU A 285 -9.67 -1.50 26.56
N VAL A 286 -8.62 -2.12 26.00
CA VAL A 286 -8.22 -1.97 24.60
C VAL A 286 -7.99 -3.36 23.98
N TRP A 287 -8.82 -3.68 23.01
CA TRP A 287 -8.63 -4.77 22.08
C TRP A 287 -8.11 -4.19 20.77
N ASP A 288 -6.92 -4.60 20.33
CA ASP A 288 -6.20 -4.03 19.20
C ASP A 288 -5.90 -5.11 18.16
N CYS A 289 -6.29 -4.89 16.93
CA CYS A 289 -6.00 -5.77 15.82
C CYS A 289 -5.30 -5.01 14.69
N SER A 290 -4.44 -5.73 13.97
CA SER A 290 -3.80 -5.23 12.77
C SER A 290 -4.81 -5.02 11.62
N ARG A 291 -4.34 -4.45 10.49
CA ARG A 291 -5.14 -4.28 9.27
C ARG A 291 -5.80 -5.56 8.77
N SER A 292 -5.27 -6.74 9.12
CA SER A 292 -5.86 -8.04 8.76
C SER A 292 -7.31 -8.20 9.25
N CYS A 293 -7.69 -7.50 10.32
CA CYS A 293 -9.06 -7.49 10.84
C CYS A 293 -10.00 -6.53 10.08
N TYR A 294 -9.52 -5.72 9.13
CA TYR A 294 -10.40 -4.83 8.37
C TYR A 294 -11.03 -5.56 7.19
N THR A 295 -11.89 -6.50 7.47
CA THR A 295 -12.59 -7.37 6.50
C THR A 295 -14.04 -7.62 6.91
N ASP A 296 -14.90 -7.92 5.94
CA ASP A 296 -16.29 -8.33 6.23
C ASP A 296 -16.33 -9.66 6.99
N ASP A 297 -15.35 -10.55 6.75
CA ASP A 297 -15.22 -11.83 7.49
C ASP A 297 -14.97 -11.58 8.97
N PHE A 298 -14.21 -10.57 9.35
CA PHE A 298 -14.03 -10.22 10.76
C PHE A 298 -15.35 -9.81 11.41
N LEU A 299 -16.21 -9.09 10.69
CA LEU A 299 -17.52 -8.67 11.18
C LEU A 299 -18.46 -9.84 11.46
N THR A 300 -18.17 -11.05 10.92
CA THR A 300 -18.94 -12.28 11.27
C THR A 300 -18.79 -12.67 12.75
N GLY A 301 -17.77 -12.15 13.44
CA GLY A 301 -17.63 -12.28 14.89
C GLY A 301 -18.75 -11.63 15.70
N GLY A 302 -19.50 -10.69 15.10
CA GLY A 302 -20.67 -10.07 15.69
C GLY A 302 -20.39 -9.44 17.05
N ALA A 303 -21.19 -9.75 18.07
CA ALA A 303 -21.05 -9.19 19.42
C ALA A 303 -19.73 -9.58 20.12
N ASP A 304 -19.03 -10.64 19.67
CA ASP A 304 -17.78 -11.05 20.31
C ASP A 304 -16.65 -10.07 20.05
N ILE A 305 -16.66 -9.37 18.91
CA ILE A 305 -15.63 -8.41 18.48
C ILE A 305 -16.04 -6.95 18.69
N GLU A 306 -17.16 -6.68 19.33
CA GLU A 306 -17.59 -5.32 19.61
C GLU A 306 -16.53 -4.57 20.41
N GLY A 307 -16.21 -3.35 20.00
CA GLY A 307 -15.19 -2.52 20.63
C GLY A 307 -13.75 -2.77 20.15
N GLU A 308 -13.51 -3.74 19.24
CA GLU A 308 -12.17 -3.99 18.67
C GLU A 308 -11.69 -2.81 17.86
N TYR A 309 -10.47 -2.37 18.12
CA TYR A 309 -9.80 -1.34 17.32
C TYR A 309 -9.02 -1.99 16.17
N VAL A 310 -9.02 -1.32 15.02
CA VAL A 310 -8.24 -1.76 13.85
C VAL A 310 -7.44 -0.58 13.29
N TYR A 311 -6.14 -0.75 13.23
CA TYR A 311 -5.21 0.19 12.61
C TYR A 311 -5.27 0.11 11.09
N LEU A 312 -5.26 1.28 10.42
CA LEU A 312 -5.27 1.38 8.96
C LEU A 312 -4.20 2.37 8.48
N ASN A 313 -3.53 2.01 7.40
CA ASN A 313 -2.72 2.90 6.58
C ASN A 313 -3.43 3.34 5.28
N THR A 314 -4.69 2.94 5.12
CA THR A 314 -5.61 3.34 4.05
C THR A 314 -6.82 4.07 4.63
N LEU A 315 -7.61 4.72 3.79
CA LEU A 315 -8.90 5.28 4.22
C LEU A 315 -9.90 4.14 4.49
N PRO A 316 -10.78 4.28 5.47
CA PRO A 316 -11.91 3.38 5.60
C PRO A 316 -12.79 3.37 4.34
N LEU A 317 -13.16 2.19 3.82
CA LEU A 317 -13.93 2.01 2.58
C LEU A 317 -15.26 2.80 2.56
N ASN A 318 -15.87 2.99 3.73
CA ASN A 318 -17.11 3.76 3.86
C ASN A 318 -16.92 5.29 3.71
N GLU A 319 -15.68 5.77 3.48
CA GLU A 319 -15.36 7.19 3.33
C GLU A 319 -15.22 7.65 1.86
N ALA A 320 -15.66 6.87 0.91
CA ALA A 320 -15.56 7.17 -0.53
C ALA A 320 -16.10 8.55 -0.95
N LYS A 321 -17.07 9.10 -0.22
CA LYS A 321 -17.59 10.45 -0.47
C LYS A 321 -16.56 11.55 -0.21
N HIS A 322 -15.52 11.26 0.55
CA HIS A 322 -14.47 12.21 0.94
C HIS A 322 -13.17 12.06 0.14
N ASN A 323 -13.05 10.99 -0.68
CA ASN A 323 -11.85 10.75 -1.48
C ASN A 323 -12.18 10.26 -2.89
N LYS A 324 -11.61 10.96 -3.90
CA LYS A 324 -11.88 10.67 -5.32
C LYS A 324 -11.27 9.33 -5.75
N ALA A 325 -10.08 8.99 -5.27
CA ALA A 325 -9.40 7.74 -5.61
C ALA A 325 -10.15 6.54 -5.04
N LEU A 326 -10.57 6.61 -3.77
CA LEU A 326 -11.39 5.59 -3.13
C LEU A 326 -12.73 5.39 -3.84
N LYS A 327 -13.40 6.48 -4.23
CA LYS A 327 -14.63 6.41 -5.02
C LYS A 327 -14.39 5.72 -6.37
N GLY A 328 -13.25 5.99 -7.01
CA GLY A 328 -12.83 5.34 -8.25
C GLY A 328 -12.62 3.85 -8.04
N TYR A 329 -11.83 3.47 -7.03
CA TYR A 329 -11.56 2.08 -6.66
C TYR A 329 -12.88 1.30 -6.48
N LEU A 330 -13.76 1.76 -5.58
CA LEU A 330 -15.02 1.07 -5.29
C LEU A 330 -15.93 0.92 -6.51
N LYS A 331 -15.93 1.92 -7.41
CA LYS A 331 -16.72 1.86 -8.64
C LYS A 331 -16.23 0.76 -9.60
N PHE A 332 -14.92 0.57 -9.72
CA PHE A 332 -14.34 -0.33 -10.72
C PHE A 332 -14.05 -1.73 -10.20
N VAL A 333 -13.77 -1.90 -8.90
CA VAL A 333 -13.59 -3.23 -8.30
C VAL A 333 -14.92 -3.93 -8.05
N GLY A 334 -15.96 -3.17 -7.74
CA GLY A 334 -17.25 -3.70 -7.30
C GLY A 334 -17.32 -3.88 -5.78
N LYS A 335 -18.50 -3.70 -5.22
CA LYS A 335 -18.71 -3.67 -3.76
C LYS A 335 -18.30 -4.98 -3.08
N ASP A 336 -18.60 -6.10 -3.71
CA ASP A 336 -18.39 -7.43 -3.12
C ASP A 336 -16.91 -7.87 -3.13
N LYS A 337 -16.05 -7.17 -3.88
CA LYS A 337 -14.61 -7.42 -3.98
C LYS A 337 -13.75 -6.35 -3.30
N ALA A 338 -14.38 -5.28 -2.83
CA ALA A 338 -13.69 -4.16 -2.23
C ALA A 338 -13.12 -4.53 -0.86
N ASN A 339 -11.80 -4.40 -0.68
CA ASN A 339 -11.11 -4.60 0.58
C ASN A 339 -9.85 -3.74 0.64
N ALA A 340 -9.22 -3.64 1.83
CA ALA A 340 -8.04 -2.82 2.05
C ALA A 340 -6.81 -3.26 1.23
N PHE A 341 -6.69 -4.54 0.90
CA PHE A 341 -5.60 -5.04 0.07
C PHE A 341 -5.74 -4.57 -1.38
N GLY A 342 -6.95 -4.65 -1.94
CA GLY A 342 -7.25 -4.13 -3.28
C GLY A 342 -7.11 -2.61 -3.36
N GLU A 343 -7.45 -1.89 -2.30
CA GLU A 343 -7.23 -0.45 -2.17
C GLU A 343 -5.73 -0.10 -2.24
N THR A 344 -4.88 -0.86 -1.54
CA THR A 344 -3.43 -0.68 -1.59
C THR A 344 -2.87 -0.99 -2.98
N ALA A 345 -3.38 -2.02 -3.66
CA ALA A 345 -2.99 -2.35 -5.03
C ALA A 345 -3.41 -1.27 -6.04
N TRP A 346 -4.61 -0.71 -5.88
CA TRP A 346 -5.04 0.46 -6.64
C TRP A 346 -4.07 1.63 -6.47
N ALA A 347 -3.60 1.89 -5.26
CA ALA A 347 -2.61 2.93 -4.98
C ALA A 347 -1.24 2.62 -5.61
N ALA A 348 -0.79 1.35 -5.62
CA ALA A 348 0.43 0.94 -6.33
C ALA A 348 0.32 1.23 -7.84
N ALA A 349 -0.84 0.95 -8.43
CA ALA A 349 -1.10 1.30 -9.83
C ALA A 349 -1.16 2.81 -10.07
N MET A 350 -1.62 3.61 -9.11
CA MET A 350 -1.55 5.08 -9.18
C MET A 350 -0.10 5.55 -9.17
N LEU A 351 0.76 5.02 -8.29
CA LEU A 351 2.19 5.34 -8.26
C LEU A 351 2.86 5.00 -9.57
N PHE A 352 2.58 3.80 -10.12
CA PHE A 352 3.06 3.40 -11.44
C PHE A 352 2.68 4.43 -12.51
N HIS A 353 1.40 4.79 -12.57
CA HIS A 353 0.87 5.74 -13.55
C HIS A 353 1.49 7.13 -13.42
N GLU A 354 1.61 7.66 -12.19
CA GLU A 354 2.22 8.96 -11.93
C GLU A 354 3.70 8.97 -12.32
N THR A 355 4.44 7.88 -12.01
CA THR A 355 5.84 7.72 -12.37
C THR A 355 6.03 7.71 -13.89
N ILE A 356 5.20 6.97 -14.63
CA ILE A 356 5.22 7.00 -16.10
C ILE A 356 4.94 8.42 -16.63
N ASN A 357 3.94 9.11 -16.08
CA ASN A 357 3.60 10.47 -16.51
C ASN A 357 4.75 11.48 -16.29
N LYS A 358 5.48 11.38 -15.17
CA LYS A 358 6.65 12.21 -14.91
C LYS A 358 7.76 11.97 -15.95
N ILE A 359 8.02 10.69 -16.29
CA ILE A 359 8.99 10.34 -17.34
C ILE A 359 8.54 10.89 -18.70
N VAL A 360 7.29 10.70 -19.06
CA VAL A 360 6.72 11.18 -20.34
C VAL A 360 6.78 12.71 -20.42
N ALA A 361 6.49 13.41 -19.35
CA ALA A 361 6.56 14.89 -19.32
C ALA A 361 7.99 15.41 -19.53
N ARG A 362 9.01 14.69 -19.06
CA ARG A 362 10.41 15.06 -19.18
C ARG A 362 11.05 14.58 -20.49
N ASP A 363 10.80 13.34 -20.87
CA ASP A 363 11.56 12.60 -21.88
C ASP A 363 10.72 12.22 -23.12
N GLY A 364 9.45 12.62 -23.14
CA GLY A 364 8.50 12.29 -24.20
C GLY A 364 7.91 10.88 -24.08
N ILE A 365 6.88 10.61 -24.90
CA ILE A 365 6.06 9.40 -24.84
C ILE A 365 6.84 8.09 -25.11
N ASN A 366 8.00 8.19 -25.74
CA ASN A 366 8.88 7.07 -26.07
C ASN A 366 10.12 7.00 -25.18
N GLY A 367 10.20 7.88 -24.17
CA GLY A 367 11.31 7.94 -23.23
C GLY A 367 11.24 6.98 -22.05
N ILE A 368 10.23 6.11 -22.00
CA ILE A 368 9.96 5.20 -20.87
C ILE A 368 10.97 4.04 -20.92
N THR A 369 11.78 3.88 -19.86
CA THR A 369 12.69 2.75 -19.67
C THR A 369 12.68 2.30 -18.21
N ARG A 370 13.03 1.01 -17.94
CA ARG A 370 13.14 0.48 -16.56
C ARG A 370 14.10 1.32 -15.70
N ALA A 371 15.27 1.71 -16.27
CA ALA A 371 16.24 2.52 -15.55
C ALA A 371 15.67 3.86 -15.09
N LYS A 372 14.98 4.59 -15.99
CA LYS A 372 14.35 5.88 -15.64
C LYS A 372 13.22 5.71 -14.64
N PHE A 373 12.47 4.62 -14.77
CA PHE A 373 11.37 4.29 -13.85
C PHE A 373 11.88 4.03 -12.44
N LEU A 374 12.95 3.23 -12.28
CA LEU A 374 13.59 2.98 -11.00
C LEU A 374 14.17 4.26 -10.39
N ASN A 375 14.82 5.11 -11.20
CA ASN A 375 15.35 6.39 -10.73
C ASN A 375 14.23 7.33 -10.23
N GLU A 376 13.08 7.34 -10.90
CA GLU A 376 11.93 8.16 -10.49
C GLU A 376 11.32 7.64 -9.18
N LEU A 377 11.18 6.31 -9.02
CA LEU A 377 10.74 5.70 -7.76
C LEU A 377 11.69 6.03 -6.62
N ALA A 378 13.01 5.90 -6.84
CA ALA A 378 14.03 6.19 -5.84
C ALA A 378 14.03 7.66 -5.37
N SER A 379 13.54 8.59 -6.19
CA SER A 379 13.43 10.02 -5.89
C SER A 379 12.06 10.46 -5.39
N THR A 380 11.10 9.54 -5.24
CA THR A 380 9.76 9.86 -4.76
C THR A 380 9.74 9.88 -3.23
N GLU A 381 9.77 11.08 -2.64
CA GLU A 381 9.83 11.28 -1.18
C GLU A 381 8.47 11.09 -0.49
N GLN A 382 7.38 11.54 -1.13
CA GLN A 382 6.05 11.44 -0.54
C GLN A 382 5.03 10.99 -1.57
N PHE A 383 4.28 9.98 -1.20
CA PHE A 383 3.19 9.46 -1.99
C PHE A 383 2.01 9.07 -1.10
N ASP A 384 0.82 9.59 -1.40
CA ASP A 384 -0.41 9.35 -0.65
C ASP A 384 -1.57 8.85 -1.52
N ALA A 385 -1.33 8.59 -2.79
CA ALA A 385 -2.36 8.20 -3.77
C ALA A 385 -3.57 9.15 -3.79
N GLY A 386 -3.32 10.46 -3.72
CA GLY A 386 -4.38 11.48 -3.64
C GLY A 386 -5.16 11.42 -2.32
N GLY A 387 -4.48 11.13 -1.23
CA GLY A 387 -5.04 11.01 0.11
C GLY A 387 -5.76 9.69 0.37
N LEU A 388 -5.57 8.68 -0.48
CA LEU A 388 -6.11 7.33 -0.29
C LEU A 388 -5.31 6.56 0.76
N LEU A 389 -3.99 6.76 0.76
CA LEU A 389 -3.05 6.15 1.69
C LEU A 389 -2.52 7.18 2.69
N ALA A 390 -2.08 6.68 3.83
CA ALA A 390 -1.13 7.37 4.69
C ALA A 390 0.15 7.67 3.90
N SER A 391 0.57 8.95 3.86
CA SER A 391 1.70 9.39 3.05
C SER A 391 2.97 8.61 3.40
N THR A 392 3.67 8.12 2.38
CA THR A 392 4.83 7.23 2.51
C THR A 392 6.00 7.76 1.71
N ASP A 393 7.21 7.68 2.25
CA ASP A 393 8.44 7.96 1.52
C ASP A 393 8.84 6.70 0.73
N ILE A 394 8.54 6.71 -0.57
CA ILE A 394 8.77 5.58 -1.46
C ILE A 394 10.26 5.32 -1.64
N GLY A 395 11.04 6.39 -1.90
CA GLY A 395 12.48 6.30 -2.13
C GLY A 395 13.24 5.80 -0.92
N ALA A 396 12.89 6.28 0.26
CA ALA A 396 13.49 5.83 1.51
C ALA A 396 12.99 4.45 1.98
N ARG A 397 11.95 3.89 1.35
CA ARG A 397 11.31 2.63 1.80
C ARG A 397 10.89 2.68 3.27
N ALA A 398 10.49 3.86 3.74
CA ALA A 398 10.19 4.10 5.14
C ALA A 398 8.69 3.98 5.40
N PRO A 399 8.28 3.36 6.51
CA PRO A 399 6.87 3.30 6.89
C PRO A 399 6.33 4.71 7.16
N SER A 400 5.03 4.89 6.90
CA SER A 400 4.32 6.13 7.16
C SER A 400 4.25 6.45 8.65
N ASP A 401 4.42 7.71 9.01
CA ASP A 401 4.11 8.23 10.34
C ASP A 401 2.62 8.62 10.50
N CYS A 402 1.82 8.30 9.51
CA CYS A 402 0.40 8.59 9.44
C CYS A 402 -0.43 7.32 9.61
N TYR A 403 -1.60 7.43 10.24
CA TYR A 403 -2.54 6.31 10.36
C TYR A 403 -3.99 6.79 10.47
N ALA A 404 -4.92 5.90 10.22
CA ALA A 404 -6.31 6.02 10.62
C ALA A 404 -6.67 4.87 11.59
N LEU A 405 -7.57 5.13 12.51
CA LEU A 405 -8.04 4.14 13.47
C LEU A 405 -9.55 4.02 13.36
N VAL A 406 -10.01 2.80 13.21
CA VAL A 406 -11.43 2.45 13.29
C VAL A 406 -11.69 1.55 14.49
N GLN A 407 -12.94 1.44 14.89
CA GLN A 407 -13.39 0.53 15.94
C GLN A 407 -14.65 -0.17 15.46
N VAL A 408 -14.79 -1.44 15.77
CA VAL A 408 -16.04 -2.17 15.54
C VAL A 408 -17.11 -1.64 16.47
N ARG A 409 -18.19 -1.12 15.89
CA ARG A 409 -19.38 -0.62 16.59
C ARG A 409 -20.62 -1.00 15.81
N ASP A 410 -21.57 -1.61 16.49
CA ASP A 410 -22.82 -2.06 15.85
C ASP A 410 -22.55 -2.89 14.59
N ASN A 411 -21.58 -3.80 14.68
CA ASN A 411 -21.14 -4.68 13.59
C ASN A 411 -20.66 -3.94 12.33
N THR A 412 -20.07 -2.73 12.50
CA THR A 412 -19.47 -1.94 11.43
C THR A 412 -18.15 -1.33 11.87
N PHE A 413 -17.30 -0.94 10.91
CA PHE A 413 -16.08 -0.19 11.21
C PHE A 413 -16.37 1.32 11.29
N ALA A 414 -16.37 1.85 12.49
CA ALA A 414 -16.56 3.29 12.75
C ALA A 414 -15.20 3.98 12.95
N ARG A 415 -14.99 5.10 12.26
CA ARG A 415 -13.78 5.92 12.46
C ARG A 415 -13.67 6.45 13.89
N VAL A 416 -12.47 6.33 14.46
CA VAL A 416 -12.15 6.80 15.82
C VAL A 416 -11.12 7.91 15.82
N ASN A 417 -10.02 7.76 15.07
CA ASN A 417 -8.93 8.74 14.99
C ASN A 417 -8.29 8.78 13.57
N PRO A 418 -8.01 9.97 13.04
CA PRO A 418 -8.55 11.27 13.48
C PRO A 418 -10.07 11.33 13.27
N LYS A 419 -10.75 12.23 13.94
CA LYS A 419 -12.22 12.35 13.87
C LYS A 419 -12.73 12.77 12.49
N LYS A 420 -11.92 13.52 11.72
CA LYS A 420 -12.31 14.03 10.41
C LYS A 420 -12.20 12.93 9.36
N PRO A 421 -13.28 12.53 8.67
CA PRO A 421 -13.21 11.58 7.57
C PRO A 421 -12.30 12.07 6.43
N GLY A 422 -11.69 11.13 5.70
CA GLY A 422 -10.79 11.43 4.60
C GLY A 422 -9.42 11.97 5.03
N THR A 423 -9.02 11.80 6.30
CA THR A 423 -7.72 12.27 6.82
C THR A 423 -7.01 11.21 7.64
N PHE A 424 -5.71 11.41 7.85
CA PHE A 424 -4.84 10.60 8.70
C PHE A 424 -4.30 11.42 9.87
N ASP A 425 -3.95 10.76 10.97
CA ASP A 425 -3.18 11.34 12.08
C ASP A 425 -1.70 11.13 11.79
N CYS A 426 -1.02 12.20 11.38
CA CYS A 426 0.38 12.20 11.00
C CYS A 426 1.23 12.85 12.07
N ASN A 427 2.18 12.11 12.61
CA ASN A 427 3.11 12.61 13.62
C ASN A 427 4.37 11.73 13.65
N PRO A 428 5.58 12.30 13.58
CA PRO A 428 6.82 11.52 13.66
C PRO A 428 6.92 10.64 14.92
N LYS A 429 6.22 11.00 16.00
CA LYS A 429 6.14 10.19 17.22
C LYS A 429 5.25 8.94 17.07
N ASN A 430 4.59 8.75 15.93
CA ASN A 430 3.88 7.50 15.62
C ASN A 430 4.84 6.38 15.20
N ILE A 431 6.10 6.72 14.91
CA ILE A 431 7.15 5.76 14.60
C ILE A 431 7.93 5.41 15.87
N ALA A 432 8.02 4.13 16.16
CA ALA A 432 8.94 3.59 17.16
C ALA A 432 10.12 2.92 16.43
N ILE A 433 11.36 3.24 16.84
CA ILE A 433 12.56 2.53 16.38
C ILE A 433 12.89 1.48 17.43
N VAL A 434 12.89 0.22 17.04
CA VAL A 434 13.16 -0.91 17.94
C VAL A 434 14.24 -1.81 17.35
N GLU A 435 15.01 -2.44 18.23
CA GLU A 435 15.98 -3.48 17.86
C GLU A 435 15.47 -4.82 18.38
N LEU A 436 15.44 -5.82 17.51
CA LEU A 436 15.06 -7.17 17.91
C LEU A 436 16.33 -7.97 18.24
N SER A 437 16.40 -8.51 19.45
CA SER A 437 17.35 -9.58 19.79
C SER A 437 16.97 -10.88 19.07
N GLU A 438 17.96 -11.72 18.83
CA GLU A 438 17.73 -13.09 18.30
C GLU A 438 16.83 -13.92 19.20
#